data_a8bbb0293508ea3129a36035d0a709d0
#
_entry.id   a8bbb0293508ea3129a36035d0a709d0
#
_cell.length_a   1.000
_cell.length_b   1.000
_cell.length_c   1.000
_cell.angle_alpha   90.00
_cell.angle_beta   90.00
_cell.angle_gamma   90.00
#
_symmetry.space_group_name_H-M   'P 1'
#
loop_
_entity.id
_entity.type
_entity.pdbx_description
1 polymer ?
#
loop_
_entity_poly.entity_id
_entity_poly.type
_entity_poly.pdbx_seq_one_letter_code
_entity_poly.pdbx_strand_id
1 'polypeptide(L)'
;MRVHSISQCNGIRNINSITQYKTILCDTVFIYILYYIPELKMELVKGRPADTNGREEKEIRVYDLLDELGIEYYRTDHEEANTMEKCNEIDKILDTIICKNLFLCNRQKTVFYMLMMPGDKPFKTKDITKQLGCSRLSFASPEFMEEFLDIKPGAVSIMGLMNDKNNRVQLVIDRPVVESETLGCHPCVCTSSLKFQTKDILQKFLPAVHHEPIIVDMPDYEEDDNG
;
A
#
# COMPACT_ATOMS: atom_id res chain seq x y z
N MET A 1 38.79 9.44 39.52
CA MET A 1 37.49 9.89 39.01
C MET A 1 36.62 8.68 38.80
N ARG A 2 35.53 8.55 39.52
CA ARG A 2 34.66 7.35 39.49
C ARG A 2 33.69 7.47 38.32
N VAL A 3 33.72 6.48 37.44
CA VAL A 3 32.71 6.30 36.41
C VAL A 3 31.51 5.65 37.09
N HIS A 4 30.39 6.37 37.20
CA HIS A 4 29.12 5.82 37.67
C HIS A 4 28.44 5.10 36.54
N SER A 5 28.12 3.85 36.78
CA SER A 5 27.36 2.97 35.88
C SER A 5 25.97 3.54 35.58
N ILE A 6 25.67 3.68 34.31
CA ILE A 6 24.30 3.95 33.80
C ILE A 6 23.58 2.59 33.74
N SER A 7 22.97 2.20 34.84
CA SER A 7 22.00 1.12 34.88
C SER A 7 20.75 1.65 35.55
N GLN A 8 19.86 2.20 34.77
CA GLN A 8 18.38 2.27 34.98
C GLN A 8 17.76 3.28 33.98
N CYS A 9 17.46 2.79 32.80
CA CYS A 9 16.41 3.40 31.96
C CYS A 9 15.57 2.27 31.34
N ASN A 10 14.88 1.52 32.21
CA ASN A 10 13.72 0.74 31.80
C ASN A 10 12.52 1.68 31.83
N GLY A 11 12.02 2.07 30.64
CA GLY A 11 10.77 2.82 30.61
C GLY A 11 10.58 3.80 29.46
N ILE A 12 11.21 3.62 28.31
CA ILE A 12 10.89 4.44 27.14
C ILE A 12 10.11 3.57 26.14
N ARG A 13 8.79 3.56 26.30
CA ARG A 13 7.88 3.06 25.28
C ARG A 13 7.49 4.23 24.39
N ASN A 14 7.72 4.06 23.08
CA ASN A 14 7.12 4.83 21.99
C ASN A 14 7.32 6.34 22.04
N ILE A 15 8.41 6.83 21.47
CA ILE A 15 8.58 8.26 21.19
C ILE A 15 8.49 8.45 19.68
N ASN A 16 7.30 8.80 19.20
CA ASN A 16 6.96 8.99 17.79
C ASN A 16 7.22 10.40 17.25
N SER A 17 8.19 11.16 17.76
CA SER A 17 8.59 12.40 17.08
C SER A 17 9.99 12.87 17.49
N ILE A 18 10.77 13.26 16.50
CA ILE A 18 12.09 13.92 16.64
C ILE A 18 12.03 15.16 17.54
N THR A 19 10.88 15.80 17.65
CA THR A 19 10.67 17.01 18.44
C THR A 19 10.74 16.74 19.95
N GLN A 20 10.41 15.55 20.43
CA GLN A 20 10.48 15.20 21.86
C GLN A 20 11.91 14.94 22.35
N TYR A 21 12.82 14.56 21.45
CA TYR A 21 14.25 14.35 21.81
C TYR A 21 15.02 15.67 22.02
N LYS A 22 14.58 16.78 21.43
CA LYS A 22 15.20 18.09 21.56
C LYS A 22 15.23 18.62 23.00
N THR A 23 14.35 18.16 23.86
CA THR A 23 14.21 18.66 25.24
C THR A 23 15.08 17.90 26.25
N ILE A 24 15.71 16.80 25.87
CA ILE A 24 16.35 15.87 26.84
C ILE A 24 17.88 15.80 26.68
N LEU A 25 18.44 16.21 25.55
CA LEU A 25 19.86 16.03 25.25
C LEU A 25 20.60 17.35 25.02
N CYS A 26 21.80 17.48 25.62
CA CYS A 26 22.73 18.57 25.38
C CYS A 26 23.11 18.63 23.89
N ASP A 27 23.25 19.85 23.34
CA ASP A 27 23.48 20.13 21.92
C ASP A 27 24.59 19.27 21.27
N THR A 28 25.62 18.92 22.00
CA THR A 28 26.75 18.12 21.49
C THR A 28 26.38 16.65 21.26
N VAL A 29 25.50 16.08 22.09
CA VAL A 29 25.02 14.70 21.96
C VAL A 29 23.94 14.63 20.85
N PHE A 30 23.16 15.71 20.70
CA PHE A 30 22.15 15.81 19.65
C PHE A 30 22.77 15.84 18.24
N ILE A 31 23.88 16.58 18.07
CA ILE A 31 24.63 16.59 16.79
C ILE A 31 25.18 15.18 16.46
N TYR A 32 25.71 14.45 17.48
CA TYR A 32 26.24 13.09 17.28
C TYR A 32 25.12 12.08 16.91
N ILE A 33 23.92 12.21 17.49
CA ILE A 33 22.78 11.35 17.18
C ILE A 33 22.24 11.65 15.79
N LEU A 34 22.17 12.92 15.36
CA LEU A 34 21.75 13.29 14.00
C LEU A 34 22.73 12.78 12.91
N TYR A 35 24.02 12.67 13.22
CA TYR A 35 25.02 12.08 12.32
C TYR A 35 25.00 10.54 12.29
N TYR A 36 24.41 9.90 13.31
CA TYR A 36 24.40 8.44 13.47
C TYR A 36 23.03 7.78 13.34
N ILE A 37 21.94 8.55 13.14
CA ILE A 37 20.70 7.98 12.65
C ILE A 37 20.93 7.75 11.15
N PRO A 38 21.08 6.51 10.68
CA PRO A 38 21.07 6.30 9.25
C PRO A 38 19.74 6.89 8.76
N GLU A 39 19.79 7.88 7.86
CA GLU A 39 18.63 8.17 7.02
C GLU A 39 18.11 6.81 6.58
N LEU A 40 16.86 6.51 6.84
CA LEU A 40 16.24 5.27 6.38
C LEU A 40 16.27 5.35 4.86
N LYS A 41 17.39 4.90 4.29
CA LYS A 41 17.57 4.92 2.85
C LYS A 41 16.58 3.90 2.32
N MET A 42 15.56 4.37 1.66
CA MET A 42 14.60 3.50 1.00
C MET A 42 15.36 2.61 0.02
N GLU A 43 15.35 1.32 0.26
CA GLU A 43 16.01 0.32 -0.58
C GLU A 43 15.00 -0.72 -1.05
N LEU A 44 15.19 -1.19 -2.27
CA LEU A 44 14.41 -2.30 -2.81
C LEU A 44 15.02 -3.62 -2.31
N VAL A 45 14.32 -4.29 -1.42
CA VAL A 45 14.77 -5.54 -0.79
C VAL A 45 13.91 -6.70 -1.26
N LYS A 46 14.53 -7.84 -1.61
CA LYS A 46 13.80 -9.06 -2.01
C LYS A 46 13.15 -9.73 -0.80
N GLY A 47 11.84 -9.98 -0.89
CA GLY A 47 11.08 -10.78 0.07
C GLY A 47 10.72 -10.05 1.38
N ARG A 48 10.29 -10.84 2.35
CA ARG A 48 9.83 -10.36 3.66
C ARG A 48 10.97 -9.78 4.50
N PRO A 49 10.68 -8.89 5.46
CA PRO A 49 11.69 -8.43 6.40
C PRO A 49 12.18 -9.57 7.28
N ALA A 50 13.49 -9.56 7.59
CA ALA A 50 14.08 -10.55 8.51
C ALA A 50 13.53 -10.42 9.95
N ASP A 51 13.16 -9.20 10.36
CA ASP A 51 12.51 -8.91 11.63
C ASP A 51 11.12 -8.30 11.36
N THR A 52 10.09 -8.89 11.95
CA THR A 52 8.69 -8.46 11.86
C THR A 52 8.22 -7.71 13.11
N ASN A 53 9.08 -7.49 14.09
CA ASN A 53 8.73 -6.73 15.29
C ASN A 53 8.28 -5.30 14.93
N GLY A 54 7.12 -4.90 15.46
CA GLY A 54 6.54 -3.58 15.22
C GLY A 54 5.75 -3.46 13.91
N ARG A 55 5.66 -4.51 13.09
CA ARG A 55 4.80 -4.53 11.90
C ARG A 55 3.36 -4.91 12.26
N GLU A 56 2.40 -4.41 11.48
CA GLU A 56 1.00 -4.77 11.67
C GLU A 56 0.76 -6.24 11.26
N GLU A 57 -0.11 -6.93 11.98
CA GLU A 57 -0.42 -8.35 11.71
C GLU A 57 -0.95 -8.59 10.30
N LYS A 58 -1.75 -7.66 9.77
CA LYS A 58 -2.26 -7.74 8.39
C LYS A 58 -1.16 -7.68 7.34
N GLU A 59 -0.10 -6.90 7.58
CA GLU A 59 1.09 -6.86 6.73
C GLU A 59 1.83 -8.20 6.76
N ILE A 60 2.00 -8.78 7.95
CA ILE A 60 2.65 -10.10 8.12
C ILE A 60 1.87 -11.19 7.40
N ARG A 61 0.53 -11.19 7.51
CA ARG A 61 -0.33 -12.15 6.79
C ARG A 61 -0.18 -12.04 5.27
N VAL A 62 0.05 -10.85 4.71
CA VAL A 62 0.34 -10.71 3.28
C VAL A 62 1.64 -11.43 2.93
N TYR A 63 2.70 -11.24 3.70
CA TYR A 63 3.97 -11.95 3.46
C TYR A 63 3.82 -13.46 3.58
N ASP A 64 3.11 -13.94 4.60
CA ASP A 64 2.86 -15.36 4.81
C ASP A 64 2.16 -16.00 3.60
N LEU A 65 1.12 -15.34 3.07
CA LEU A 65 0.40 -15.82 1.89
C LEU A 65 1.26 -15.79 0.63
N LEU A 66 2.05 -14.74 0.41
CA LEU A 66 2.95 -14.63 -0.74
C LEU A 66 4.02 -15.73 -0.71
N ASP A 67 4.59 -16.00 0.45
CA ASP A 67 5.58 -17.05 0.65
C ASP A 67 4.95 -18.45 0.45
N GLU A 68 3.72 -18.69 0.96
CA GLU A 68 2.97 -19.95 0.76
C GLU A 68 2.69 -20.22 -0.73
N LEU A 69 2.35 -19.16 -1.49
CA LEU A 69 2.07 -19.26 -2.92
C LEU A 69 3.33 -19.32 -3.79
N GLY A 70 4.51 -19.17 -3.22
CA GLY A 70 5.77 -19.09 -3.95
C GLY A 70 5.80 -17.92 -4.91
N ILE A 71 5.25 -16.76 -4.50
CA ILE A 71 5.28 -15.52 -5.27
C ILE A 71 6.52 -14.74 -4.87
N GLU A 72 7.41 -14.50 -5.82
CA GLU A 72 8.56 -13.64 -5.59
C GLU A 72 8.13 -12.17 -5.62
N TYR A 73 8.65 -11.39 -4.66
CA TYR A 73 8.38 -9.96 -4.57
C TYR A 73 9.59 -9.18 -4.06
N TYR A 74 9.59 -7.90 -4.35
CA TYR A 74 10.50 -6.93 -3.78
C TYR A 74 9.71 -5.96 -2.92
N ARG A 75 10.33 -5.44 -1.89
CA ARG A 75 9.73 -4.57 -0.90
C ARG A 75 10.61 -3.34 -0.68
N THR A 76 9.98 -2.20 -0.49
CA THR A 76 10.61 -1.01 0.08
C THR A 76 9.79 -0.53 1.27
N ASP A 77 10.47 -0.25 2.38
CA ASP A 77 9.86 0.36 3.56
C ASP A 77 10.05 1.87 3.50
N HIS A 78 9.03 2.61 3.89
CA HIS A 78 9.00 4.06 3.85
C HIS A 78 8.08 4.61 4.94
N GLU A 79 8.21 5.89 5.26
CA GLU A 79 7.19 6.59 6.03
C GLU A 79 5.92 6.76 5.20
N GLU A 80 4.78 7.05 5.86
CA GLU A 80 3.56 7.39 5.13
C GLU A 80 3.83 8.50 4.11
N ALA A 81 3.51 8.21 2.85
CA ALA A 81 3.74 9.14 1.74
C ALA A 81 2.62 10.20 1.70
N ASN A 82 2.77 11.24 2.51
CA ASN A 82 1.80 12.33 2.62
C ASN A 82 2.05 13.47 1.60
N THR A 83 3.07 13.35 0.76
CA THR A 83 3.40 14.33 -0.28
C THR A 83 3.67 13.66 -1.62
N MET A 84 3.45 14.38 -2.72
CA MET A 84 3.73 13.89 -4.07
C MET A 84 5.21 13.59 -4.28
N GLU A 85 6.10 14.34 -3.64
CA GLU A 85 7.54 14.10 -3.72
C GLU A 85 7.92 12.73 -3.16
N LYS A 86 7.38 12.37 -1.97
CA LYS A 86 7.60 11.05 -1.37
C LYS A 86 7.02 9.92 -2.22
N CYS A 87 5.82 10.11 -2.78
CA CYS A 87 5.25 9.14 -3.72
C CYS A 87 6.18 8.92 -4.91
N ASN A 88 6.66 10.00 -5.54
CA ASN A 88 7.57 9.93 -6.68
C ASN A 88 8.92 9.27 -6.35
N GLU A 89 9.41 9.38 -5.12
CA GLU A 89 10.64 8.68 -4.68
C GLU A 89 10.39 7.18 -4.56
N ILE A 90 9.28 6.78 -3.98
CA ILE A 90 8.88 5.36 -3.88
C ILE A 90 8.70 4.76 -5.27
N ASP A 91 8.02 5.47 -6.17
CA ASP A 91 7.78 5.04 -7.55
C ASP A 91 9.08 4.78 -8.31
N LYS A 92 10.08 5.66 -8.14
CA LYS A 92 11.41 5.49 -8.76
C LYS A 92 12.16 4.27 -8.22
N ILE A 93 12.00 3.96 -6.92
CA ILE A 93 12.66 2.80 -6.29
C ILE A 93 12.01 1.50 -6.75
N LEU A 94 10.68 1.48 -6.80
CA LEU A 94 9.95 0.31 -7.25
C LEU A 94 10.12 0.05 -8.76
N ASP A 95 10.31 1.11 -9.55
CA ASP A 95 10.45 1.03 -11.01
C ASP A 95 9.41 0.08 -11.62
N THR A 96 8.13 0.40 -11.40
CA THR A 96 6.98 -0.40 -11.82
C THR A 96 5.74 0.47 -11.98
N ILE A 97 4.70 -0.05 -12.61
CA ILE A 97 3.38 0.61 -12.59
C ILE A 97 2.86 0.62 -11.17
N ILE A 98 2.79 1.82 -10.60
CA ILE A 98 2.10 2.02 -9.32
C ILE A 98 0.61 2.14 -9.59
N CYS A 99 -0.14 1.25 -8.97
CA CYS A 99 -1.57 1.20 -9.14
C CYS A 99 -2.28 1.99 -8.04
N LYS A 100 -3.24 2.81 -8.44
CA LYS A 100 -4.24 3.28 -7.49
C LYS A 100 -5.39 2.29 -7.42
N ASN A 101 -5.83 2.04 -6.22
CA ASN A 101 -6.93 1.13 -5.93
C ASN A 101 -8.09 1.96 -5.38
N LEU A 102 -9.23 1.91 -6.06
CA LEU A 102 -10.41 2.70 -5.73
C LEU A 102 -11.51 1.77 -5.24
N PHE A 103 -11.93 1.93 -3.99
CA PHE A 103 -12.99 1.13 -3.40
C PHE A 103 -14.35 1.82 -3.59
N LEU A 104 -15.20 1.20 -4.38
CA LEU A 104 -16.44 1.77 -4.89
C LEU A 104 -17.65 0.94 -4.46
N CYS A 105 -18.81 1.57 -4.37
CA CYS A 105 -20.08 0.88 -4.12
C CYS A 105 -21.24 1.53 -4.89
N ASN A 106 -22.33 0.76 -5.06
CA ASN A 106 -23.59 1.29 -5.53
C ASN A 106 -24.28 2.15 -4.44
N ARG A 107 -25.32 2.91 -4.83
CA ARG A 107 -26.06 3.78 -3.91
C ARG A 107 -26.63 3.05 -2.68
N GLN A 108 -27.06 1.80 -2.87
CA GLN A 108 -27.67 0.97 -1.83
C GLN A 108 -26.63 0.32 -0.91
N LYS A 109 -25.32 0.43 -1.24
CA LYS A 109 -24.22 -0.21 -0.50
C LYS A 109 -24.38 -1.73 -0.40
N THR A 110 -24.87 -2.36 -1.47
CA THR A 110 -25.09 -3.81 -1.56
C THR A 110 -24.13 -4.50 -2.52
N VAL A 111 -23.48 -3.73 -3.41
CA VAL A 111 -22.50 -4.20 -4.38
C VAL A 111 -21.26 -3.35 -4.26
N PHE A 112 -20.11 -4.00 -4.15
CA PHE A 112 -18.82 -3.34 -3.95
C PHE A 112 -17.83 -3.75 -5.03
N TYR A 113 -16.99 -2.80 -5.43
CA TYR A 113 -15.96 -2.99 -6.43
C TYR A 113 -14.63 -2.45 -5.92
N MET A 114 -13.57 -3.15 -6.24
CA MET A 114 -12.22 -2.61 -6.16
C MET A 114 -11.72 -2.42 -7.58
N LEU A 115 -11.55 -1.16 -8.00
CA LEU A 115 -10.94 -0.82 -9.29
C LEU A 115 -9.45 -0.58 -9.10
N MET A 116 -8.64 -1.37 -9.80
CA MET A 116 -7.20 -1.21 -9.90
C MET A 116 -6.84 -0.61 -11.25
N MET A 117 -6.15 0.52 -11.26
CA MET A 117 -5.78 1.25 -12.47
C MET A 117 -4.44 1.97 -12.30
N PRO A 118 -3.75 2.41 -13.40
CA PRO A 118 -2.53 3.19 -13.29
C PRO A 118 -2.70 4.44 -12.41
N GLY A 119 -1.70 4.74 -11.58
CA GLY A 119 -1.79 5.79 -10.57
C GLY A 119 -1.99 7.19 -11.14
N ASP A 120 -1.37 7.47 -12.27
CA ASP A 120 -1.42 8.75 -13.00
C ASP A 120 -2.69 8.94 -13.84
N LYS A 121 -3.37 7.84 -14.19
CA LYS A 121 -4.54 7.89 -15.09
C LYS A 121 -5.74 8.57 -14.42
N PRO A 122 -6.38 9.59 -15.02
CA PRO A 122 -7.55 10.26 -14.46
C PRO A 122 -8.73 9.32 -14.29
N PHE A 123 -9.50 9.49 -13.19
CA PHE A 123 -10.65 8.65 -12.88
C PHE A 123 -11.96 9.44 -12.86
N LYS A 124 -12.96 8.92 -13.55
CA LYS A 124 -14.34 9.42 -13.49
C LYS A 124 -15.30 8.25 -13.29
N THR A 125 -16.13 8.30 -12.26
CA THR A 125 -17.07 7.22 -11.92
C THR A 125 -18.05 6.86 -13.03
N LYS A 126 -18.37 7.81 -13.92
CA LYS A 126 -19.27 7.58 -15.08
C LYS A 126 -18.73 6.51 -16.04
N ASP A 127 -17.39 6.45 -16.22
CA ASP A 127 -16.78 5.57 -17.20
C ASP A 127 -16.82 4.12 -16.75
N ILE A 128 -16.42 3.87 -15.50
CA ILE A 128 -16.51 2.53 -14.92
C ILE A 128 -17.97 2.07 -14.82
N THR A 129 -18.89 2.95 -14.42
CA THR A 129 -20.32 2.65 -14.37
C THR A 129 -20.86 2.19 -15.73
N LYS A 130 -20.45 2.87 -16.81
CA LYS A 130 -20.85 2.53 -18.18
C LYS A 130 -20.30 1.17 -18.60
N GLN A 131 -19.03 0.89 -18.33
CA GLN A 131 -18.38 -0.38 -18.73
C GLN A 131 -18.95 -1.58 -17.97
N LEU A 132 -19.22 -1.42 -16.67
CA LEU A 132 -19.83 -2.49 -15.86
C LEU A 132 -21.34 -2.65 -16.11
N GLY A 133 -21.99 -1.72 -16.85
CA GLY A 133 -23.44 -1.74 -17.07
C GLY A 133 -24.25 -1.67 -15.77
N CYS A 134 -23.70 -1.06 -14.73
CA CYS A 134 -24.28 -1.00 -13.40
C CYS A 134 -24.88 0.38 -13.08
N SER A 135 -25.55 0.51 -11.94
CA SER A 135 -26.02 1.80 -11.43
C SER A 135 -24.83 2.67 -11.01
N ARG A 136 -25.07 4.00 -10.91
CA ARG A 136 -24.04 4.96 -10.52
C ARG A 136 -23.27 4.52 -9.27
N LEU A 137 -21.97 4.48 -9.40
CA LEU A 137 -21.03 4.17 -8.31
C LEU A 137 -20.58 5.45 -7.59
N SER A 138 -20.20 5.28 -6.34
CA SER A 138 -19.53 6.27 -5.50
C SER A 138 -18.44 5.59 -4.69
N PHE A 139 -17.53 6.35 -4.08
CA PHE A 139 -16.56 5.80 -3.14
C PHE A 139 -17.29 5.15 -1.97
N ALA A 140 -16.87 3.94 -1.61
CA ALA A 140 -17.34 3.27 -0.42
C ALA A 140 -16.72 3.91 0.84
N SER A 141 -17.42 3.81 1.95
CA SER A 141 -16.95 4.39 3.20
C SER A 141 -15.84 3.55 3.85
N PRO A 142 -15.00 4.16 4.71
CA PRO A 142 -13.91 3.48 5.40
C PRO A 142 -14.35 2.23 6.18
N GLU A 143 -15.56 2.23 6.75
CA GLU A 143 -16.09 1.12 7.54
C GLU A 143 -16.22 -0.17 6.70
N PHE A 144 -16.68 -0.05 5.45
CA PHE A 144 -16.75 -1.19 4.54
C PHE A 144 -15.38 -1.65 4.05
N MET A 145 -14.43 -0.72 3.92
CA MET A 145 -13.06 -1.03 3.56
C MET A 145 -12.39 -1.85 4.67
N GLU A 146 -12.59 -1.46 5.92
CA GLU A 146 -12.08 -2.18 7.08
C GLU A 146 -12.80 -3.53 7.27
N GLU A 147 -14.14 -3.54 7.16
CA GLU A 147 -14.95 -4.77 7.32
C GLU A 147 -14.60 -5.86 6.29
N PHE A 148 -14.40 -5.51 5.01
CA PHE A 148 -14.22 -6.50 3.95
C PHE A 148 -12.77 -6.81 3.65
N LEU A 149 -11.89 -5.81 3.77
CA LEU A 149 -10.52 -5.90 3.30
C LEU A 149 -9.49 -5.81 4.43
N ASP A 150 -9.91 -5.48 5.65
CA ASP A 150 -9.03 -5.16 6.79
C ASP A 150 -8.00 -4.07 6.45
N ILE A 151 -8.43 -3.05 5.70
CA ILE A 151 -7.58 -1.95 5.22
C ILE A 151 -8.17 -0.61 5.65
N LYS A 152 -7.28 0.32 6.00
CA LYS A 152 -7.64 1.73 6.26
C LYS A 152 -7.47 2.57 4.99
N PRO A 153 -8.17 3.72 4.88
CA PRO A 153 -7.92 4.69 3.82
C PRO A 153 -6.43 5.02 3.68
N GLY A 154 -5.96 5.16 2.45
CA GLY A 154 -4.55 5.37 2.13
C GLY A 154 -3.76 4.09 1.82
N ALA A 155 -4.22 2.93 2.32
CA ALA A 155 -3.54 1.64 2.11
C ALA A 155 -4.35 0.64 1.26
N VAL A 156 -5.34 1.12 0.49
CA VAL A 156 -6.19 0.23 -0.34
C VAL A 156 -5.33 -0.53 -1.33
N SER A 157 -5.45 -1.85 -1.27
CA SER A 157 -4.58 -2.75 -2.00
C SER A 157 -5.31 -4.02 -2.43
N ILE A 158 -4.92 -4.57 -3.58
CA ILE A 158 -5.38 -5.89 -4.04
C ILE A 158 -5.10 -6.99 -3.01
N MET A 159 -4.05 -6.83 -2.18
CA MET A 159 -3.72 -7.79 -1.12
C MET A 159 -4.85 -7.93 -0.08
N GLY A 160 -5.66 -6.90 0.11
CA GLY A 160 -6.82 -6.97 1.01
C GLY A 160 -7.89 -7.98 0.61
N LEU A 161 -7.92 -8.41 -0.66
CA LEU A 161 -8.86 -9.43 -1.12
C LEU A 161 -8.67 -10.78 -0.41
N MET A 162 -7.51 -11.02 0.19
CA MET A 162 -7.28 -12.19 1.04
C MET A 162 -8.23 -12.25 2.26
N ASN A 163 -8.79 -11.12 2.67
CA ASN A 163 -9.71 -11.01 3.80
C ASN A 163 -11.18 -11.14 3.37
N ASP A 164 -11.50 -10.94 2.09
CA ASP A 164 -12.87 -11.04 1.55
C ASP A 164 -13.30 -12.49 1.32
N LYS A 165 -13.47 -13.25 2.40
CA LYS A 165 -13.82 -14.68 2.36
C LYS A 165 -15.18 -14.99 1.72
N ASN A 166 -16.03 -13.99 1.55
CA ASN A 166 -17.39 -14.14 1.03
C ASN A 166 -17.54 -13.58 -0.39
N ASN A 167 -16.44 -13.17 -1.04
CA ASN A 167 -16.44 -12.58 -2.38
C ASN A 167 -17.45 -11.41 -2.52
N ARG A 168 -17.47 -10.53 -1.52
CA ARG A 168 -18.36 -9.36 -1.47
C ARG A 168 -17.86 -8.21 -2.36
N VAL A 169 -16.57 -8.23 -2.67
CA VAL A 169 -15.89 -7.20 -3.45
C VAL A 169 -15.54 -7.76 -4.83
N GLN A 170 -16.16 -7.22 -5.86
CA GLN A 170 -15.80 -7.55 -7.24
C GLN A 170 -14.53 -6.78 -7.64
N LEU A 171 -13.48 -7.52 -8.00
CA LEU A 171 -12.26 -6.94 -8.55
C LEU A 171 -12.48 -6.49 -10.00
N VAL A 172 -12.04 -5.28 -10.30
CA VAL A 172 -12.02 -4.69 -11.65
C VAL A 172 -10.62 -4.18 -11.92
N ILE A 173 -10.03 -4.52 -13.05
CA ILE A 173 -8.68 -4.11 -13.41
C ILE A 173 -8.69 -3.41 -14.76
N ASP A 174 -8.07 -2.24 -14.83
CA ASP A 174 -7.83 -1.55 -16.08
C ASP A 174 -6.78 -2.29 -16.92
N ARG A 175 -7.01 -2.47 -18.20
CA ARG A 175 -6.20 -3.27 -19.13
C ARG A 175 -4.70 -2.98 -19.06
N PRO A 176 -4.21 -1.72 -19.02
CA PRO A 176 -2.76 -1.46 -18.94
C PRO A 176 -2.08 -2.11 -17.73
N VAL A 177 -2.81 -2.31 -16.62
CA VAL A 177 -2.26 -3.00 -15.44
C VAL A 177 -2.09 -4.49 -15.71
N VAL A 178 -3.06 -5.13 -16.37
CA VAL A 178 -2.99 -6.55 -16.75
C VAL A 178 -1.86 -6.83 -17.73
N GLU A 179 -1.63 -5.89 -18.65
CA GLU A 179 -0.62 -6.00 -19.70
C GLU A 179 0.78 -5.60 -19.24
N SER A 180 0.92 -4.99 -18.06
CA SER A 180 2.21 -4.63 -17.50
C SER A 180 3.02 -5.87 -17.10
N GLU A 181 4.34 -5.82 -17.22
CA GLU A 181 5.23 -6.89 -16.77
C GLU A 181 5.22 -7.00 -15.25
N THR A 182 5.27 -5.86 -14.58
CA THR A 182 5.30 -5.76 -13.12
C THR A 182 4.28 -4.76 -12.62
N LEU A 183 3.80 -4.96 -11.41
CA LEU A 183 2.91 -4.03 -10.71
C LEU A 183 3.35 -3.79 -9.28
N GLY A 184 2.97 -2.62 -8.75
CA GLY A 184 3.23 -2.22 -7.37
C GLY A 184 1.95 -2.04 -6.57
N CYS A 185 1.95 -2.47 -5.31
CA CYS A 185 0.88 -2.22 -4.37
C CYS A 185 1.36 -2.23 -2.91
N HIS A 186 0.50 -1.83 -1.99
CA HIS A 186 0.78 -1.90 -0.55
C HIS A 186 0.45 -3.29 0.04
N PRO A 187 1.20 -3.76 1.06
CA PRO A 187 0.84 -4.96 1.83
C PRO A 187 -0.20 -4.64 2.92
N CYS A 188 -1.32 -4.00 2.56
CA CYS A 188 -2.40 -3.54 3.44
C CYS A 188 -2.00 -2.46 4.47
N VAL A 189 -0.81 -1.89 4.38
CA VAL A 189 -0.29 -0.78 5.20
C VAL A 189 0.35 0.27 4.31
N CYS A 190 0.31 1.55 4.70
CA CYS A 190 0.84 2.66 3.91
C CYS A 190 2.33 2.97 4.18
N THR A 191 3.01 2.12 4.94
CA THR A 191 4.44 2.26 5.31
C THR A 191 5.36 1.30 4.59
N SER A 192 4.83 0.52 3.66
CA SER A 192 5.57 -0.41 2.81
C SER A 192 4.92 -0.52 1.45
N SER A 193 5.72 -0.76 0.42
CA SER A 193 5.27 -1.00 -0.94
C SER A 193 5.96 -2.23 -1.52
N LEU A 194 5.22 -3.00 -2.29
CA LEU A 194 5.65 -4.25 -2.90
C LEU A 194 5.65 -4.14 -4.42
N LYS A 195 6.58 -4.84 -5.07
CA LYS A 195 6.66 -5.04 -6.52
C LYS A 195 6.60 -6.52 -6.84
N PHE A 196 5.77 -6.90 -7.79
CA PHE A 196 5.55 -8.28 -8.24
C PHE A 196 5.66 -8.40 -9.75
N GLN A 197 5.79 -9.63 -10.22
CA GLN A 197 5.42 -9.98 -11.58
C GLN A 197 3.89 -10.01 -11.69
N THR A 198 3.32 -9.26 -12.63
CA THR A 198 1.86 -9.18 -12.83
C THR A 198 1.22 -10.55 -13.02
N LYS A 199 1.90 -11.44 -13.77
CA LYS A 199 1.44 -12.82 -13.98
C LYS A 199 1.27 -13.62 -12.70
N ASP A 200 2.12 -13.40 -11.68
CA ASP A 200 2.03 -14.16 -10.44
C ASP A 200 0.81 -13.71 -9.62
N ILE A 201 0.47 -12.43 -9.67
CA ILE A 201 -0.76 -11.93 -9.06
C ILE A 201 -1.99 -12.52 -9.76
N LEU A 202 -2.02 -12.49 -11.09
CA LEU A 202 -3.17 -12.97 -11.86
C LEU A 202 -3.34 -14.50 -11.81
N GLN A 203 -2.25 -15.25 -11.79
CA GLN A 203 -2.27 -16.72 -11.94
C GLN A 203 -2.13 -17.48 -10.62
N LYS A 204 -1.60 -16.86 -9.55
CA LYS A 204 -1.40 -17.51 -8.27
C LYS A 204 -2.23 -16.85 -7.16
N PHE A 205 -2.04 -15.52 -6.95
CA PHE A 205 -2.69 -14.83 -5.85
C PHE A 205 -4.22 -14.79 -6.02
N LEU A 206 -4.73 -14.27 -7.14
CA LEU A 206 -6.17 -14.14 -7.35
C LEU A 206 -6.94 -15.45 -7.27
N PRO A 207 -6.47 -16.57 -7.89
CA PRO A 207 -7.09 -17.88 -7.71
C PRO A 207 -7.07 -18.36 -6.26
N ALA A 208 -5.98 -18.14 -5.53
CA ALA A 208 -5.86 -18.56 -4.13
C ALA A 208 -6.84 -17.81 -3.20
N VAL A 209 -7.16 -16.55 -3.51
CA VAL A 209 -8.16 -15.76 -2.75
C VAL A 209 -9.56 -15.82 -3.39
N HIS A 210 -9.77 -16.67 -4.40
CA HIS A 210 -11.05 -16.91 -5.09
C HIS A 210 -11.66 -15.67 -5.75
N HIS A 211 -10.83 -14.78 -6.30
CA HIS A 211 -11.28 -13.61 -7.02
C HIS A 211 -10.91 -13.67 -8.51
N GLU A 212 -11.89 -13.38 -9.37
CA GLU A 212 -11.70 -13.23 -10.80
C GLU A 212 -11.91 -11.76 -11.19
N PRO A 213 -10.96 -11.13 -11.90
CA PRO A 213 -11.09 -9.73 -12.28
C PRO A 213 -12.01 -9.55 -13.49
N ILE A 214 -12.80 -8.48 -13.47
CA ILE A 214 -13.40 -7.91 -14.67
C ILE A 214 -12.37 -6.96 -15.28
N ILE A 215 -12.00 -7.18 -16.55
CA ILE A 215 -11.08 -6.28 -17.25
C ILE A 215 -11.89 -5.18 -17.94
N VAL A 216 -11.43 -3.95 -17.76
CA VAL A 216 -12.03 -2.74 -18.32
C VAL A 216 -10.99 -1.93 -19.09
N ASP A 217 -11.45 -1.04 -19.96
CA ASP A 217 -10.63 -0.10 -20.70
C ASP A 217 -10.98 1.33 -20.25
N MET A 218 -10.33 1.78 -19.18
CA MET A 218 -10.56 3.13 -18.67
C MET A 218 -9.99 4.15 -19.67
N PRO A 219 -10.75 5.22 -20.01
CA PRO A 219 -10.28 6.20 -20.97
C PRO A 219 -9.09 7.00 -20.42
N ASP A 220 -8.15 7.29 -21.31
CA ASP A 220 -7.16 8.33 -21.10
C ASP A 220 -7.82 9.66 -21.46
N TYR A 221 -7.76 10.60 -20.52
CA TYR A 221 -8.18 11.97 -20.80
C TYR A 221 -6.91 12.75 -21.12
N GLU A 222 -6.83 13.30 -22.32
CA GLU A 222 -5.87 14.36 -22.60
C GLU A 222 -6.16 15.50 -21.63
N GLU A 223 -5.14 16.06 -20.98
CA GLU A 223 -5.31 17.29 -20.22
C GLU A 223 -5.81 18.33 -21.21
N ASP A 224 -7.08 18.73 -21.04
CA ASP A 224 -7.64 19.86 -21.80
C ASP A 224 -6.80 21.10 -21.42
N ASP A 225 -5.94 21.49 -22.33
CA ASP A 225 -5.11 22.69 -22.29
C ASP A 225 -6.01 23.94 -22.48
N ASN A 226 -7.04 24.06 -21.60
CA ASN A 226 -7.97 25.18 -21.58
C ASN A 226 -8.33 25.55 -20.13
N GLY A 227 -7.61 26.55 -19.63
CA GLY A 227 -8.03 27.23 -18.42
C GLY A 227 -7.28 28.49 -18.17
#